data_80233b14984a5fa1c0b18a8b843423f2
#
_entry.id   80233b14984a5fa1c0b18a8b843423f2
#
_cell.length_a   1.000
_cell.length_b   1.000
_cell.length_c   1.000
_cell.angle_alpha   90.00
_cell.angle_beta   90.00
_cell.angle_gamma   90.00
#
_symmetry.space_group_name_H-M   'P 1'
#
loop_
_entity.id
_entity.type
_entity.pdbx_description
1 polymer ?
#
loop_
_entity_poly.entity_id
_entity_poly.type
_entity_poly.pdbx_seq_one_letter_code
_entity_poly.pdbx_strand_id
1 'polypeptide(L)'
;MYKKVDASLNFLKREQEVLDFWNENDVFERSIKNNEGHSEFTFYDGPPTANGKPHIGHVLTRVMKDIIPRYQTMKGKHVLRKAGWDTHGLPVELEIEKKLGLDGKQDIEKYGIEPFIKECKQSVWKYTDEWKKMSDRLGYWVDMEHPYVTYHDDYIESVLSLIHI
;
A
#
# COMPACT_ATOMS: atom_id res chain seq x y z
N MET A 1 -18.20 9.48 -36.77
CA MET A 1 -19.31 8.49 -36.69
C MET A 1 -19.15 7.80 -35.31
N TYR A 2 -20.14 7.88 -34.43
CA TYR A 2 -20.07 7.25 -33.10
C TYR A 2 -20.25 5.73 -33.22
N LYS A 3 -19.49 4.96 -32.45
CA LYS A 3 -19.69 3.52 -32.37
C LYS A 3 -20.96 3.22 -31.57
N LYS A 4 -21.73 2.20 -32.03
CA LYS A 4 -22.90 1.72 -31.29
C LYS A 4 -22.47 1.21 -29.93
N VAL A 5 -23.12 1.69 -28.87
CA VAL A 5 -22.87 1.21 -27.50
C VAL A 5 -23.45 -0.19 -27.35
N ASP A 6 -22.65 -1.12 -26.79
CA ASP A 6 -23.14 -2.45 -26.45
C ASP A 6 -24.12 -2.35 -25.28
N ALA A 7 -25.31 -2.89 -25.44
CA ALA A 7 -26.35 -2.89 -24.42
C ALA A 7 -26.13 -3.99 -23.34
N SER A 8 -25.31 -4.99 -23.64
CA SER A 8 -24.94 -6.07 -22.73
C SER A 8 -23.61 -5.76 -22.05
N LEU A 9 -23.64 -4.90 -21.03
CA LEU A 9 -22.42 -4.50 -20.30
C LEU A 9 -21.95 -5.59 -19.35
N ASN A 10 -20.79 -6.19 -19.63
CA ASN A 10 -20.05 -7.00 -18.67
C ASN A 10 -18.99 -6.12 -17.98
N PHE A 11 -19.28 -5.64 -16.77
CA PHE A 11 -18.39 -4.74 -16.04
C PHE A 11 -17.04 -5.38 -15.73
N LEU A 12 -17.01 -6.68 -15.37
CA LEU A 12 -15.77 -7.39 -15.07
C LEU A 12 -14.84 -7.46 -16.28
N LYS A 13 -15.40 -7.71 -17.46
CA LYS A 13 -14.62 -7.73 -18.71
C LYS A 13 -14.07 -6.34 -19.03
N ARG A 14 -14.89 -5.31 -18.89
CA ARG A 14 -14.46 -3.92 -19.16
C ARG A 14 -13.40 -3.44 -18.18
N GLU A 15 -13.51 -3.80 -16.90
CA GLU A 15 -12.45 -3.50 -15.92
C GLU A 15 -11.14 -4.14 -16.33
N GLN A 16 -11.15 -5.41 -16.74
CA GLN A 16 -9.94 -6.09 -17.18
C GLN A 16 -9.35 -5.43 -18.43
N GLU A 17 -10.16 -5.10 -19.43
CA GLU A 17 -9.71 -4.39 -20.63
C GLU A 17 -9.05 -3.03 -20.31
N VAL A 18 -9.54 -2.32 -19.28
CA VAL A 18 -8.95 -1.05 -18.83
C VAL A 18 -7.64 -1.29 -18.11
N LEU A 19 -7.56 -2.30 -17.22
CA LEU A 19 -6.32 -2.64 -16.51
C LEU A 19 -5.22 -3.08 -17.49
N ASP A 20 -5.58 -3.91 -18.48
CA ASP A 20 -4.65 -4.36 -19.53
C ASP A 20 -4.12 -3.14 -20.32
N PHE A 21 -5.01 -2.23 -20.72
CA PHE A 21 -4.62 -1.00 -21.40
C PHE A 21 -3.69 -0.12 -20.56
N TRP A 22 -3.95 0.00 -19.25
CA TRP A 22 -3.07 0.79 -18.36
C TRP A 22 -1.70 0.17 -18.24
N ASN A 23 -1.61 -1.15 -18.12
CA ASN A 23 -0.34 -1.88 -18.01
C ASN A 23 0.45 -1.83 -19.32
N GLU A 24 -0.20 -2.07 -20.45
CA GLU A 24 0.44 -2.05 -21.79
C GLU A 24 0.99 -0.66 -22.17
N ASN A 25 0.41 0.39 -21.62
CA ASN A 25 0.76 1.77 -21.95
C ASN A 25 1.46 2.54 -20.82
N ASP A 26 1.85 1.88 -19.73
CA ASP A 26 2.50 2.49 -18.55
C ASP A 26 1.77 3.77 -18.09
N VAL A 27 0.43 3.72 -18.02
CA VAL A 27 -0.39 4.93 -17.83
C VAL A 27 -0.10 5.62 -16.51
N PHE A 28 0.17 4.87 -15.45
CA PHE A 28 0.52 5.42 -14.14
C PHE A 28 1.83 6.20 -14.19
N GLU A 29 2.91 5.59 -14.67
CA GLU A 29 4.24 6.20 -14.79
C GLU A 29 4.21 7.41 -15.71
N ARG A 30 3.48 7.32 -16.82
CA ARG A 30 3.28 8.44 -17.72
C ARG A 30 2.52 9.59 -17.08
N SER A 31 1.57 9.31 -16.20
CA SER A 31 0.84 10.36 -15.46
C SER A 31 1.75 11.16 -14.54
N ILE A 32 2.82 10.55 -14.01
CA ILE A 32 3.84 11.23 -13.21
C ILE A 32 4.78 12.03 -14.12
N LYS A 33 5.36 11.37 -15.15
CA LYS A 33 6.32 11.97 -16.07
C LYS A 33 5.78 13.17 -16.85
N ASN A 34 4.51 13.14 -17.24
CA ASN A 34 3.89 14.24 -18.00
C ASN A 34 3.89 15.58 -17.26
N ASN A 35 3.94 15.52 -15.93
CA ASN A 35 3.94 16.72 -15.07
C ASN A 35 5.30 16.97 -14.41
N GLU A 36 6.35 16.29 -14.84
CA GLU A 36 7.71 16.49 -14.34
C GLU A 36 8.16 17.95 -14.56
N GLY A 37 8.76 18.54 -13.54
CA GLY A 37 9.16 19.95 -13.56
C GLY A 37 8.07 20.95 -13.20
N HIS A 38 6.83 20.51 -13.00
CA HIS A 38 5.75 21.36 -12.48
C HIS A 38 5.78 21.41 -10.94
N SER A 39 4.85 22.18 -10.34
CA SER A 39 4.75 22.24 -8.88
C SER A 39 4.44 20.88 -8.28
N GLU A 40 5.15 20.52 -7.23
CA GLU A 40 5.03 19.21 -6.59
C GLU A 40 3.82 19.10 -5.68
N PHE A 41 3.29 17.89 -5.60
CA PHE A 41 2.36 17.45 -4.58
C PHE A 41 2.75 16.05 -4.15
N THR A 42 3.25 15.91 -2.93
CA THR A 42 3.69 14.62 -2.40
C THR A 42 2.56 13.92 -1.65
N PHE A 43 2.37 12.64 -1.94
CA PHE A 43 1.40 11.80 -1.26
C PHE A 43 2.09 10.56 -0.68
N TYR A 44 1.95 10.38 0.63
CA TYR A 44 2.33 9.15 1.32
C TYR A 44 1.07 8.40 1.73
N ASP A 45 1.00 7.12 1.38
CA ASP A 45 -0.10 6.28 1.83
C ASP A 45 -0.05 6.09 3.34
N GLY A 46 -1.19 6.14 4.03
CA GLY A 46 -1.32 5.63 5.39
C GLY A 46 -1.18 4.11 5.34
N PRO A 47 -0.12 3.54 5.92
CA PRO A 47 0.32 2.20 5.59
C PRO A 47 -0.61 1.14 6.19
N PRO A 48 -1.04 0.13 5.41
CA PRO A 48 -1.71 -1.02 5.98
C PRO A 48 -0.70 -1.97 6.65
N THR A 49 -1.17 -2.77 7.60
CA THR A 49 -0.45 -3.92 8.11
C THR A 49 -0.75 -5.14 7.24
N ALA A 50 0.27 -5.73 6.60
CA ALA A 50 0.09 -6.89 5.70
C ALA A 50 0.04 -8.25 6.44
N ASN A 51 -0.21 -8.26 7.74
CA ASN A 51 -0.42 -9.47 8.55
C ASN A 51 -1.86 -10.02 8.45
N GLY A 52 -2.79 -9.26 7.88
CA GLY A 52 -4.18 -9.66 7.61
C GLY A 52 -4.58 -9.50 6.15
N LYS A 53 -5.60 -10.26 5.73
CA LYS A 53 -6.15 -10.13 4.37
C LYS A 53 -6.88 -8.80 4.20
N PRO A 54 -6.78 -8.18 3.00
CA PRO A 54 -7.59 -7.01 2.72
C PRO A 54 -9.10 -7.34 2.71
N HIS A 55 -9.93 -6.36 3.07
CA HIS A 55 -11.39 -6.48 3.10
C HIS A 55 -12.06 -5.24 2.52
N ILE A 56 -13.38 -5.28 2.37
CA ILE A 56 -14.16 -4.22 1.70
C ILE A 56 -13.96 -2.81 2.32
N GLY A 57 -13.71 -2.70 3.62
CA GLY A 57 -13.39 -1.42 4.25
C GLY A 57 -12.10 -0.78 3.68
N HIS A 58 -11.11 -1.60 3.32
CA HIS A 58 -9.89 -1.12 2.68
C HIS A 58 -10.13 -0.65 1.24
N VAL A 59 -11.10 -1.23 0.54
CA VAL A 59 -11.53 -0.76 -0.79
C VAL A 59 -12.00 0.69 -0.71
N LEU A 60 -12.91 0.98 0.22
CA LEU A 60 -13.44 2.33 0.39
C LEU A 60 -12.34 3.35 0.69
N THR A 61 -11.44 3.03 1.63
CA THR A 61 -10.34 3.94 1.99
C THR A 61 -9.39 4.19 0.82
N ARG A 62 -9.07 3.16 0.01
CA ARG A 62 -8.22 3.31 -1.18
C ARG A 62 -8.86 4.19 -2.25
N VAL A 63 -10.13 4.00 -2.54
CA VAL A 63 -10.87 4.85 -3.49
C VAL A 63 -10.84 6.30 -3.05
N MET A 64 -11.11 6.58 -1.76
CA MET A 64 -11.09 7.94 -1.23
C MET A 64 -9.69 8.57 -1.26
N LYS A 65 -8.65 7.81 -0.94
CA LYS A 65 -7.26 8.30 -1.00
C LYS A 65 -6.84 8.61 -2.44
N ASP A 66 -7.20 7.78 -3.41
CA ASP A 66 -6.78 7.92 -4.80
C ASP A 66 -7.36 9.15 -5.51
N ILE A 67 -8.53 9.62 -5.08
CA ILE A 67 -9.18 10.81 -5.66
C ILE A 67 -8.28 12.04 -5.58
N ILE A 68 -7.64 12.30 -4.45
CA ILE A 68 -6.84 13.51 -4.24
C ILE A 68 -5.60 13.55 -5.13
N PRO A 69 -4.73 12.53 -5.16
CA PRO A 69 -3.58 12.50 -6.07
C PRO A 69 -3.99 12.58 -7.54
N ARG A 70 -5.05 11.89 -7.97
CA ARG A 70 -5.55 11.98 -9.35
C ARG A 70 -6.00 13.39 -9.69
N TYR A 71 -6.76 14.03 -8.80
CA TYR A 71 -7.21 15.40 -8.98
C TYR A 71 -6.02 16.37 -9.10
N GLN A 72 -5.01 16.25 -8.25
CA GLN A 72 -3.81 17.09 -8.31
C GLN A 72 -3.02 16.85 -9.59
N THR A 73 -2.92 15.59 -10.06
CA THR A 73 -2.31 15.26 -11.35
C THR A 73 -3.05 15.93 -12.51
N MET A 74 -4.39 15.88 -12.52
CA MET A 74 -5.22 16.53 -13.54
C MET A 74 -5.11 18.06 -13.51
N LYS A 75 -4.76 18.64 -12.35
CA LYS A 75 -4.43 20.07 -12.24
C LYS A 75 -3.03 20.44 -12.72
N GLY A 76 -2.29 19.48 -13.25
CA GLY A 76 -0.95 19.68 -13.80
C GLY A 76 0.16 19.64 -12.76
N LYS A 77 -0.08 19.14 -11.54
CA LYS A 77 0.99 18.98 -10.55
C LYS A 77 1.78 17.69 -10.78
N HIS A 78 3.07 17.73 -10.48
CA HIS A 78 3.89 16.54 -10.37
C HIS A 78 3.56 15.84 -9.05
N VAL A 79 2.94 14.66 -9.11
CA VAL A 79 2.42 13.96 -7.94
C VAL A 79 3.17 12.67 -7.69
N LEU A 80 4.10 12.71 -6.72
CA LEU A 80 4.76 11.53 -6.21
C LEU A 80 3.85 10.83 -5.20
N ARG A 81 3.62 9.52 -5.41
CA ARG A 81 2.69 8.70 -4.63
C ARG A 81 3.43 7.51 -4.06
N LYS A 82 3.77 7.56 -2.79
CA LYS A 82 4.56 6.53 -2.12
C LYS A 82 3.68 5.62 -1.27
N ALA A 83 3.74 4.31 -1.55
CA ALA A 83 3.13 3.31 -0.69
C ALA A 83 3.90 3.14 0.62
N GLY A 84 3.28 2.51 1.60
CA GLY A 84 3.92 2.15 2.85
C GLY A 84 3.37 0.85 3.43
N TRP A 85 4.16 0.26 4.34
CA TRP A 85 3.78 -0.91 5.12
C TRP A 85 3.96 -0.63 6.60
N ASP A 86 2.88 -0.80 7.36
CA ASP A 86 2.92 -0.82 8.82
C ASP A 86 3.34 -2.22 9.28
N THR A 87 4.50 -2.31 9.90
CA THR A 87 5.19 -3.58 10.12
C THR A 87 5.58 -3.84 11.56
N HIS A 88 5.07 -3.04 12.50
CA HIS A 88 5.38 -3.21 13.92
C HIS A 88 4.16 -2.87 14.81
N GLY A 89 4.35 -3.06 16.11
CA GLY A 89 3.36 -2.74 17.14
C GLY A 89 2.44 -3.90 17.49
N LEU A 90 1.49 -3.60 18.38
CA LEU A 90 0.63 -4.57 19.03
C LEU A 90 -0.10 -5.54 18.09
N PRO A 91 -0.64 -5.13 16.92
CA PRO A 91 -1.31 -6.06 16.03
C PRO A 91 -0.43 -7.20 15.53
N VAL A 92 0.85 -6.92 15.28
CA VAL A 92 1.83 -7.93 14.84
C VAL A 92 2.20 -8.85 16.00
N GLU A 93 2.44 -8.29 17.18
CA GLU A 93 2.78 -9.04 18.40
C GLU A 93 1.68 -10.02 18.76
N LEU A 94 0.44 -9.57 18.86
CA LEU A 94 -0.71 -10.42 19.19
C LEU A 94 -0.94 -11.58 18.20
N GLU A 95 -0.69 -11.34 16.90
CA GLU A 95 -0.79 -12.41 15.90
C GLU A 95 0.26 -13.49 16.16
N ILE A 96 1.49 -13.09 16.46
CA ILE A 96 2.60 -14.02 16.71
C ILE A 96 2.47 -14.71 18.05
N GLU A 97 2.06 -14.02 19.10
CA GLU A 97 1.71 -14.64 20.39
C GLU A 97 0.70 -15.76 20.19
N LYS A 98 -0.39 -15.46 19.48
CA LYS A 98 -1.44 -16.44 19.18
C LYS A 98 -0.91 -17.62 18.34
N LYS A 99 -0.07 -17.34 17.34
CA LYS A 99 0.56 -18.37 16.49
C LYS A 99 1.46 -19.31 17.27
N LEU A 100 2.22 -18.78 18.22
CA LEU A 100 3.19 -19.52 19.04
C LEU A 100 2.57 -20.09 20.33
N GLY A 101 1.34 -19.72 20.68
CA GLY A 101 0.69 -20.13 21.92
C GLY A 101 1.29 -19.48 23.16
N LEU A 102 1.82 -18.26 23.02
CA LEU A 102 2.40 -17.48 24.12
C LEU A 102 1.30 -16.61 24.75
N ASP A 103 1.45 -16.33 26.05
CA ASP A 103 0.52 -15.47 26.79
C ASP A 103 1.29 -14.32 27.47
N GLY A 104 1.50 -13.26 26.67
CA GLY A 104 2.08 -12.01 27.11
C GLY A 104 3.59 -12.04 27.35
N LYS A 105 4.07 -10.93 27.93
CA LYS A 105 5.49 -10.58 28.02
C LYS A 105 6.39 -11.67 28.63
N GLN A 106 5.94 -12.33 29.70
CA GLN A 106 6.75 -13.35 30.40
C GLN A 106 7.06 -14.55 29.53
N ASP A 107 6.11 -14.95 28.70
CA ASP A 107 6.29 -16.11 27.83
C ASP A 107 7.13 -15.72 26.58
N ILE A 108 7.01 -14.48 26.11
CA ILE A 108 7.90 -13.94 25.07
C ILE A 108 9.35 -13.90 25.56
N GLU A 109 9.60 -13.46 26.79
CA GLU A 109 10.95 -13.44 27.38
C GLU A 109 11.54 -14.86 27.51
N LYS A 110 10.74 -15.85 27.91
CA LYS A 110 11.17 -17.27 27.97
C LYS A 110 11.41 -17.85 26.57
N TYR A 111 10.57 -17.53 25.57
CA TYR A 111 10.76 -17.95 24.18
C TYR A 111 12.03 -17.34 23.59
N GLY A 112 12.36 -16.13 23.99
CA GLY A 112 13.46 -15.31 23.50
C GLY A 112 13.01 -14.17 22.62
N ILE A 113 13.48 -12.97 22.93
CA ILE A 113 13.08 -11.73 22.23
C ILE A 113 13.52 -11.76 20.77
N GLU A 114 14.76 -12.18 20.50
CA GLU A 114 15.29 -12.20 19.12
C GLU A 114 14.53 -13.17 18.18
N PRO A 115 14.30 -14.45 18.55
CA PRO A 115 13.47 -15.33 17.73
C PRO A 115 12.04 -14.84 17.59
N PHE A 116 11.44 -14.22 18.61
CA PHE A 116 10.11 -13.62 18.53
C PHE A 116 10.05 -12.48 17.49
N ILE A 117 11.02 -11.56 17.53
CA ILE A 117 11.14 -10.48 16.54
C ILE A 117 11.31 -11.03 15.12
N LYS A 118 12.07 -12.09 14.96
CA LYS A 118 12.24 -12.75 13.64
C LYS A 118 10.92 -13.30 13.10
N GLU A 119 10.10 -13.93 13.92
CA GLU A 119 8.76 -14.38 13.55
C GLU A 119 7.85 -13.20 13.19
N CYS A 120 7.89 -12.11 13.96
CA CYS A 120 7.16 -10.87 13.65
C CYS A 120 7.54 -10.32 12.28
N LYS A 121 8.83 -10.16 12.00
CA LYS A 121 9.34 -9.67 10.71
C LYS A 121 8.95 -10.56 9.52
N GLN A 122 8.82 -11.86 9.71
CA GLN A 122 8.35 -12.76 8.67
C GLN A 122 6.83 -12.66 8.44
N SER A 123 6.07 -12.48 9.50
CA SER A 123 4.61 -12.46 9.43
C SER A 123 4.05 -11.27 8.66
N VAL A 124 4.68 -10.11 8.78
CA VAL A 124 4.20 -8.85 8.17
C VAL A 124 4.23 -8.85 6.63
N TRP A 125 4.90 -9.82 6.01
CA TRP A 125 4.93 -9.96 4.54
C TRP A 125 3.96 -11.00 4.00
N LYS A 126 3.26 -11.72 4.89
CA LYS A 126 2.44 -12.87 4.55
C LYS A 126 1.37 -12.61 3.49
N TYR A 127 0.74 -11.44 3.54
CA TYR A 127 -0.38 -11.10 2.64
C TYR A 127 -0.04 -9.94 1.68
N THR A 128 1.22 -9.58 1.53
CA THR A 128 1.65 -8.46 0.67
C THR A 128 1.17 -8.61 -0.76
N ASP A 129 1.25 -9.83 -1.33
CA ASP A 129 0.81 -10.09 -2.69
C ASP A 129 -0.71 -9.94 -2.85
N GLU A 130 -1.49 -10.32 -1.84
CA GLU A 130 -2.95 -10.14 -1.86
C GLU A 130 -3.31 -8.64 -1.81
N TRP A 131 -2.58 -7.86 -1.02
CA TRP A 131 -2.74 -6.41 -0.95
C TRP A 131 -2.37 -5.72 -2.25
N LYS A 132 -1.27 -6.13 -2.91
CA LYS A 132 -0.88 -5.63 -4.22
C LYS A 132 -1.95 -5.93 -5.26
N LYS A 133 -2.36 -7.19 -5.38
CA LYS A 133 -3.41 -7.62 -6.32
C LYS A 133 -4.73 -6.87 -6.12
N MET A 134 -5.14 -6.66 -4.86
CA MET A 134 -6.35 -5.86 -4.59
C MET A 134 -6.16 -4.41 -5.04
N SER A 135 -5.03 -3.80 -4.75
CA SER A 135 -4.75 -2.41 -5.13
C SER A 135 -4.73 -2.23 -6.64
N ASP A 136 -4.08 -3.14 -7.36
CA ASP A 136 -4.06 -3.16 -8.83
C ASP A 136 -5.47 -3.33 -9.40
N ARG A 137 -6.24 -4.28 -8.85
CA ARG A 137 -7.63 -4.51 -9.26
C ARG A 137 -8.54 -3.30 -9.07
N LEU A 138 -8.29 -2.51 -8.02
CA LEU A 138 -9.03 -1.27 -7.75
C LEU A 138 -8.55 -0.09 -8.60
N GLY A 139 -7.42 -0.24 -9.29
CA GLY A 139 -6.76 0.86 -9.97
C GLY A 139 -6.23 1.92 -9.00
N TYR A 140 -5.82 1.50 -7.80
CA TYR A 140 -5.20 2.37 -6.82
C TYR A 140 -3.76 2.65 -7.23
N TRP A 141 -3.49 3.84 -7.72
CA TRP A 141 -2.20 4.25 -8.28
C TRP A 141 -1.26 4.79 -7.21
N VAL A 142 -0.33 3.95 -6.79
CA VAL A 142 0.70 4.26 -5.80
C VAL A 142 1.95 3.42 -6.08
N ASP A 143 3.14 3.98 -5.87
CA ASP A 143 4.40 3.25 -6.02
C ASP A 143 4.55 2.20 -4.91
N MET A 144 4.27 0.94 -5.28
CA MET A 144 4.42 -0.23 -4.41
C MET A 144 5.76 -0.95 -4.58
N GLU A 145 6.60 -0.49 -5.51
CA GLU A 145 7.93 -1.08 -5.73
C GLU A 145 8.95 -0.49 -4.76
N HIS A 146 8.79 0.80 -4.41
CA HIS A 146 9.66 1.51 -3.49
C HIS A 146 8.89 2.01 -2.26
N PRO A 147 8.18 1.14 -1.53
CA PRO A 147 7.39 1.55 -0.36
C PRO A 147 8.30 1.94 0.79
N TYR A 148 7.82 2.81 1.67
CA TYR A 148 8.45 2.92 2.98
C TYR A 148 7.95 1.80 3.90
N VAL A 149 8.83 1.32 4.79
CA VAL A 149 8.54 0.21 5.71
C VAL A 149 8.89 0.65 7.12
N THR A 150 7.92 0.61 8.02
CA THR A 150 8.08 1.27 9.32
C THR A 150 9.12 0.64 10.26
N TYR A 151 9.57 -0.60 10.03
CA TYR A 151 10.68 -1.20 10.78
C TYR A 151 12.07 -1.04 10.11
N HIS A 152 12.15 -0.44 8.92
CA HIS A 152 13.44 -0.17 8.28
C HIS A 152 14.17 0.99 8.96
N ASP A 153 15.49 0.93 8.95
CA ASP A 153 16.34 1.88 9.66
C ASP A 153 16.17 3.31 9.14
N ASP A 154 16.03 3.50 7.83
CA ASP A 154 15.78 4.80 7.20
C ASP A 154 14.49 5.48 7.69
N TYR A 155 13.42 4.69 7.89
CA TYR A 155 12.19 5.19 8.48
C TYR A 155 12.38 5.53 9.97
N ILE A 156 13.02 4.65 10.72
CA ILE A 156 13.28 4.83 12.16
C ILE A 156 14.16 6.06 12.38
N GLU A 157 15.23 6.22 11.61
CA GLU A 157 16.11 7.40 11.67
C GLU A 157 15.34 8.69 11.36
N SER A 158 14.48 8.67 10.33
CA SER A 158 13.64 9.82 9.98
C SER A 158 12.70 10.23 11.11
N VAL A 159 12.07 9.26 11.79
CA VAL A 159 11.20 9.53 12.94
C VAL A 159 11.99 10.02 14.14
N LEU A 160 13.14 9.41 14.42
CA LEU A 160 14.00 9.83 15.53
C LEU A 160 14.54 11.25 15.34
N SER A 161 14.78 11.68 14.09
CA SER A 161 15.24 13.03 13.80
C SER A 161 14.26 14.11 14.27
N LEU A 162 12.96 13.80 14.31
CA LEU A 162 11.93 14.74 14.78
C LEU A 162 12.05 15.08 16.27
N ILE A 163 12.71 14.23 17.06
CA ILE A 163 12.93 14.47 18.50
C ILE A 163 13.91 15.63 18.70
N HIS A 164 14.75 15.92 17.72
CA HIS A 164 15.81 16.93 17.79
C HIS A 164 15.47 18.23 17.04
N ILE A 165 14.27 18.33 16.47
CA ILE A 165 13.75 19.57 15.88
C ILE A 165 13.01 20.37 16.94
#